data_50d6d0270e13a6becafae3a6aa06d3d0
#
_entry.id   50d6d0270e13a6becafae3a6aa06d3d0
#
_cell.length_a   1.000
_cell.length_b   1.000
_cell.length_c   1.000
_cell.angle_alpha   90.00
_cell.angle_beta   90.00
_cell.angle_gamma   90.00
#
_symmetry.space_group_name_H-M   'P 1'
#
loop_
_entity.id
_entity.type
_entity.pdbx_description
1 polymer ?
#
loop_
_entity_poly.entity_id
_entity_poly.type
_entity_poly.pdbx_seq_one_letter_code
_entity_poly.pdbx_strand_id
1 'polypeptide(L)'
;MALTQVLFQFCIYHTLYNDAVPVNDLYRFILIVFASLFIAAAGYIINDYFDINIDEVNKPEKMVVDKVIKRRWAIAWHFMLSGAGIILTVLALPFWSKWYLILANIICVALLWLYSTNFKKSLLTGNIVISLLTAWTILIIFFSKFNLTDAFGAGDSNNHKFFRLAILYAGFAFIISLIREAIKDMQDMAGDAKYGCRTMPIVWGVNATKVYVA
;
A
#
# COMPACT_ATOMS: atom_id res chain seq x y z
N MET A 1 5.87 -6.32 -1.46
CA MET A 1 6.02 -4.86 -1.63
C MET A 1 7.49 -4.45 -1.81
N ALA A 2 8.35 -4.54 -0.79
CA ALA A 2 9.78 -4.13 -0.93
C ALA A 2 10.51 -4.86 -2.07
N LEU A 3 10.37 -6.18 -2.19
CA LEU A 3 10.96 -6.95 -3.29
C LEU A 3 10.50 -6.42 -4.65
N THR A 4 9.22 -6.12 -4.81
CA THR A 4 8.69 -5.57 -6.07
C THR A 4 9.30 -4.20 -6.38
N GLN A 5 9.45 -3.33 -5.37
CA GLN A 5 10.12 -2.04 -5.52
C GLN A 5 11.59 -2.21 -5.93
N VAL A 6 12.32 -3.14 -5.30
CA VAL A 6 13.71 -3.46 -5.61
C VAL A 6 13.84 -3.99 -7.04
N LEU A 7 13.02 -4.96 -7.43
CA LEU A 7 13.01 -5.49 -8.80
C LEU A 7 12.66 -4.39 -9.83
N PHE A 8 11.68 -3.55 -9.53
CA PHE A 8 11.31 -2.44 -10.42
C PHE A 8 12.45 -1.43 -10.59
N GLN A 9 13.16 -1.10 -9.50
CA GLN A 9 14.32 -0.23 -9.53
C GLN A 9 15.47 -0.82 -10.36
N PHE A 10 15.89 -2.05 -10.04
CA PHE A 10 17.10 -2.61 -10.63
C PHE A 10 16.87 -3.22 -12.01
N CYS A 11 15.76 -3.95 -12.23
CA CYS A 11 15.51 -4.60 -13.52
C CYS A 11 14.93 -3.65 -14.57
N ILE A 12 14.29 -2.55 -14.17
CA ILE A 12 13.66 -1.65 -15.13
C ILE A 12 14.38 -0.31 -15.18
N TYR A 13 14.44 0.43 -14.06
CA TYR A 13 15.03 1.76 -14.06
C TYR A 13 16.52 1.72 -14.42
N HIS A 14 17.32 0.92 -13.72
CA HIS A 14 18.76 0.83 -14.03
C HIS A 14 19.01 0.32 -15.47
N THR A 15 18.19 -0.61 -15.98
CA THR A 15 18.33 -1.12 -17.35
C THR A 15 18.02 -0.04 -18.40
N LEU A 16 17.02 0.83 -18.14
CA LEU A 16 16.65 1.90 -19.06
C LEU A 16 17.61 3.08 -19.07
N TYR A 17 18.21 3.40 -17.91
CA TYR A 17 19.03 4.62 -17.76
C TYR A 17 20.52 4.34 -17.60
N ASN A 18 20.92 3.10 -17.33
CA ASN A 18 22.31 2.65 -17.25
C ASN A 18 23.24 3.68 -16.58
N ASP A 19 24.16 4.29 -17.34
CA ASP A 19 25.16 5.23 -16.83
C ASP A 19 24.62 6.62 -16.46
N ALA A 20 23.35 6.90 -16.77
CA ALA A 20 22.69 8.18 -16.46
C ALA A 20 22.05 8.22 -15.06
N VAL A 21 22.24 7.18 -14.21
CA VAL A 21 21.66 7.13 -12.87
C VAL A 21 22.40 8.08 -11.94
N PRO A 22 21.71 9.04 -11.27
CA PRO A 22 22.35 9.96 -10.34
C PRO A 22 23.03 9.25 -9.15
N VAL A 23 24.17 9.74 -8.70
CA VAL A 23 24.96 9.15 -7.57
C VAL A 23 24.11 8.95 -6.31
N ASN A 24 23.22 9.89 -6.00
CA ASN A 24 22.34 9.83 -4.82
C ASN A 24 21.06 9.03 -5.03
N ASP A 25 20.84 8.42 -6.19
CA ASP A 25 19.59 7.71 -6.51
C ASP A 25 19.36 6.53 -5.59
N LEU A 26 20.38 5.72 -5.36
CA LEU A 26 20.30 4.54 -4.49
C LEU A 26 19.91 4.92 -3.05
N TYR A 27 20.53 5.96 -2.50
CA TYR A 27 20.21 6.44 -1.15
C TYR A 27 18.74 6.88 -1.05
N ARG A 28 18.26 7.70 -2.00
CA ARG A 28 16.87 8.16 -2.06
C ARG A 28 15.91 6.99 -2.22
N PHE A 29 16.23 6.04 -3.08
CA PHE A 29 15.45 4.84 -3.28
C PHE A 29 15.30 4.02 -1.99
N ILE A 30 16.42 3.80 -1.26
CA ILE A 30 16.39 3.08 0.02
C ILE A 30 15.45 3.78 1.02
N LEU A 31 15.54 5.10 1.14
CA LEU A 31 14.65 5.87 2.03
C LEU A 31 13.16 5.71 1.63
N ILE A 32 12.84 5.71 0.35
CA ILE A 32 11.47 5.51 -0.15
C ILE A 32 10.97 4.09 0.15
N VAL A 33 11.82 3.07 -0.02
CA VAL A 33 11.46 1.68 0.33
C VAL A 33 11.14 1.57 1.82
N PHE A 34 12.02 2.11 2.70
CA PHE A 34 11.75 2.09 4.14
C PHE A 34 10.54 2.93 4.52
N ALA A 35 10.32 4.09 3.90
CA ALA A 35 9.11 4.89 4.09
C ALA A 35 7.85 4.08 3.77
N SER A 36 7.83 3.40 2.63
CA SER A 36 6.72 2.54 2.21
C SER A 36 6.50 1.37 3.18
N LEU A 37 7.58 0.74 3.65
CA LEU A 37 7.51 -0.36 4.63
C LEU A 37 6.94 0.11 5.97
N PHE A 38 7.37 1.26 6.47
CA PHE A 38 6.90 1.80 7.75
C PHE A 38 5.44 2.21 7.70
N ILE A 39 5.01 2.87 6.61
CA ILE A 39 3.59 3.21 6.39
C ILE A 39 2.74 1.95 6.30
N ALA A 40 3.19 0.93 5.57
CA ALA A 40 2.46 -0.33 5.47
C ALA A 40 2.39 -1.07 6.83
N ALA A 41 3.49 -1.14 7.57
CA ALA A 41 3.53 -1.74 8.91
C ALA A 41 2.58 -0.99 9.87
N ALA A 42 2.56 0.34 9.82
CA ALA A 42 1.62 1.15 10.58
C ALA A 42 0.16 0.81 10.21
N GLY A 43 -0.11 0.58 8.92
CA GLY A 43 -1.41 0.15 8.42
C GLY A 43 -1.85 -1.22 8.97
N TYR A 44 -0.96 -2.19 8.99
CA TYR A 44 -1.25 -3.51 9.60
C TYR A 44 -1.56 -3.39 11.09
N ILE A 45 -0.75 -2.64 11.83
CA ILE A 45 -0.94 -2.47 13.28
C ILE A 45 -2.28 -1.82 13.61
N ILE A 46 -2.67 -0.78 12.87
CA ILE A 46 -3.95 -0.10 13.12
C ILE A 46 -5.14 -0.97 12.68
N ASN A 47 -4.98 -1.77 11.63
CA ASN A 47 -5.99 -2.75 11.23
C ASN A 47 -6.20 -3.80 12.34
N ASP A 48 -5.13 -4.41 12.85
CA ASP A 48 -5.20 -5.39 13.95
C ASP A 48 -5.81 -4.78 15.23
N TYR A 49 -5.57 -3.48 15.49
CA TYR A 49 -6.17 -2.78 16.61
C TYR A 49 -7.70 -2.69 16.51
N PHE A 50 -8.23 -2.37 15.33
CA PHE A 50 -9.68 -2.27 15.11
C PHE A 50 -10.34 -3.64 14.90
N ASP A 51 -9.57 -4.68 14.56
CA ASP A 51 -10.06 -6.02 14.27
C ASP A 51 -10.11 -6.97 15.46
N ILE A 52 -9.68 -6.54 16.64
CA ILE A 52 -9.55 -7.39 17.83
C ILE A 52 -10.78 -8.31 18.02
N ASN A 53 -11.99 -7.75 17.96
CA ASN A 53 -13.23 -8.52 18.15
C ASN A 53 -13.52 -9.48 16.99
N ILE A 54 -13.20 -9.10 15.77
CA ILE A 54 -13.39 -9.92 14.56
C ILE A 54 -12.36 -11.06 14.55
N ASP A 55 -11.11 -10.74 14.87
CA ASP A 55 -10.00 -11.72 14.91
C ASP A 55 -10.14 -12.71 16.06
N GLU A 56 -10.79 -12.34 17.17
CA GLU A 56 -11.13 -13.27 18.26
C GLU A 56 -12.05 -14.41 17.76
N VAL A 57 -12.87 -14.15 16.76
CA VAL A 57 -13.74 -15.15 16.13
C VAL A 57 -13.01 -15.93 15.03
N ASN A 58 -12.29 -15.21 14.16
CA ASN A 58 -11.71 -15.79 12.94
C ASN A 58 -10.36 -16.47 13.18
N LYS A 59 -9.49 -15.84 14.02
CA LYS A 59 -8.08 -16.23 14.17
C LYS A 59 -7.57 -16.01 15.60
N PRO A 60 -8.20 -16.60 16.64
CA PRO A 60 -7.87 -16.32 18.03
C PRO A 60 -6.40 -16.63 18.39
N GLU A 61 -5.79 -17.59 17.68
CA GLU A 61 -4.40 -18.00 17.94
C GLU A 61 -3.36 -17.03 17.34
N LYS A 62 -3.75 -16.22 16.35
CA LYS A 62 -2.86 -15.28 15.64
C LYS A 62 -2.90 -13.86 16.19
N MET A 63 -3.74 -13.59 17.16
CA MET A 63 -3.90 -12.25 17.74
C MET A 63 -2.62 -11.82 18.45
N VAL A 64 -2.06 -10.68 18.06
CA VAL A 64 -0.91 -10.03 18.70
C VAL A 64 -1.37 -8.87 19.57
N VAL A 65 -2.26 -8.04 19.06
CA VAL A 65 -2.83 -6.92 19.82
C VAL A 65 -3.80 -7.47 20.88
N ASP A 66 -3.70 -6.95 22.07
CA ASP A 66 -4.42 -7.34 23.30
C ASP A 66 -3.88 -8.62 23.98
N LYS A 67 -3.29 -9.57 23.26
CA LYS A 67 -2.67 -10.77 23.87
C LYS A 67 -1.20 -10.59 24.19
N VAL A 68 -0.42 -10.04 23.25
CA VAL A 68 1.03 -9.83 23.39
C VAL A 68 1.34 -8.36 23.64
N ILE A 69 0.71 -7.48 22.86
CA ILE A 69 0.91 -6.02 22.91
C ILE A 69 -0.37 -5.35 23.37
N LYS A 70 -0.28 -4.54 24.44
CA LYS A 70 -1.43 -3.77 24.95
C LYS A 70 -1.91 -2.79 23.89
N ARG A 71 -3.24 -2.60 23.76
CA ARG A 71 -3.91 -1.72 22.77
C ARG A 71 -3.29 -0.32 22.67
N ARG A 72 -2.92 0.31 23.80
CA ARG A 72 -2.28 1.63 23.81
C ARG A 72 -0.95 1.67 23.06
N TRP A 73 -0.17 0.58 23.11
CA TRP A 73 1.09 0.49 22.39
C TRP A 73 0.89 0.28 20.89
N ALA A 74 -0.17 -0.42 20.47
CA ALA A 74 -0.49 -0.55 19.05
C ALA A 74 -0.77 0.82 18.41
N ILE A 75 -1.55 1.67 19.08
CA ILE A 75 -1.78 3.05 18.64
C ILE A 75 -0.48 3.86 18.62
N ALA A 76 0.35 3.78 19.66
CA ALA A 76 1.63 4.47 19.72
C ALA A 76 2.56 4.03 18.57
N TRP A 77 2.67 2.74 18.31
CA TRP A 77 3.45 2.19 17.20
C TRP A 77 2.93 2.65 15.84
N HIS A 78 1.60 2.70 15.65
CA HIS A 78 1.02 3.23 14.41
C HIS A 78 1.49 4.66 14.14
N PHE A 79 1.39 5.56 15.12
CA PHE A 79 1.82 6.95 14.94
C PHE A 79 3.34 7.08 14.78
N MET A 80 4.14 6.30 15.53
CA MET A 80 5.60 6.32 15.39
C MET A 80 6.05 5.87 14.00
N LEU A 81 5.53 4.76 13.50
CA LEU A 81 5.88 4.24 12.18
C LEU A 81 5.36 5.13 11.05
N SER A 82 4.12 5.65 11.16
CA SER A 82 3.59 6.61 10.20
C SER A 82 4.43 7.87 10.14
N GLY A 83 4.78 8.43 11.30
CA GLY A 83 5.64 9.61 11.40
C GLY A 83 7.04 9.35 10.84
N ALA A 84 7.66 8.23 11.18
CA ALA A 84 8.95 7.83 10.63
C ALA A 84 8.88 7.66 9.10
N GLY A 85 7.83 7.03 8.56
CA GLY A 85 7.62 6.90 7.12
C GLY A 85 7.51 8.25 6.41
N ILE A 86 6.77 9.21 6.99
CA ILE A 86 6.68 10.58 6.43
C ILE A 86 8.03 11.30 6.51
N ILE A 87 8.75 11.21 7.63
CA ILE A 87 10.09 11.81 7.78
C ILE A 87 11.05 11.25 6.73
N LEU A 88 11.07 9.92 6.53
CA LEU A 88 11.90 9.29 5.50
C LEU A 88 11.52 9.77 4.09
N THR A 89 10.24 9.98 3.82
CA THR A 89 9.78 10.57 2.54
C THR A 89 10.31 11.98 2.34
N VAL A 90 10.27 12.82 3.39
CA VAL A 90 10.81 14.19 3.34
C VAL A 90 12.32 14.19 3.11
N LEU A 91 13.05 13.27 3.76
CA LEU A 91 14.51 13.15 3.59
C LEU A 91 14.90 12.61 2.20
N ALA A 92 14.07 11.75 1.60
CA ALA A 92 14.31 11.17 0.29
C ALA A 92 14.09 12.16 -0.86
N LEU A 93 13.15 13.10 -0.71
CA LEU A 93 12.64 13.91 -1.80
C LEU A 93 12.99 15.40 -1.60
N PRO A 94 13.29 16.14 -2.69
CA PRO A 94 13.46 17.59 -2.63
C PRO A 94 12.12 18.25 -2.32
N PHE A 95 11.96 18.78 -1.11
CA PHE A 95 10.69 19.30 -0.57
C PHE A 95 9.96 20.24 -1.54
N TRP A 96 10.65 21.26 -2.07
CA TRP A 96 10.02 22.30 -2.90
C TRP A 96 9.49 21.79 -4.24
N SER A 97 10.10 20.77 -4.82
CA SER A 97 9.69 20.24 -6.14
C SER A 97 8.79 19.02 -6.05
N LYS A 98 8.82 18.27 -4.93
CA LYS A 98 8.11 16.99 -4.75
C LYS A 98 7.18 16.97 -3.54
N TRP A 99 6.76 18.15 -3.02
CA TRP A 99 5.87 18.26 -1.86
C TRP A 99 4.57 17.44 -2.01
N TYR A 100 4.06 17.31 -3.23
CA TYR A 100 2.85 16.55 -3.52
C TYR A 100 3.00 15.04 -3.22
N LEU A 101 4.20 14.48 -3.30
CA LEU A 101 4.46 13.09 -2.92
C LEU A 101 4.46 12.90 -1.40
N ILE A 102 4.93 13.90 -0.67
CA ILE A 102 4.84 13.92 0.80
C ILE A 102 3.37 13.97 1.22
N LEU A 103 2.59 14.86 0.59
CA LEU A 103 1.14 14.93 0.80
C LEU A 103 0.44 13.61 0.43
N ALA A 104 0.82 12.98 -0.67
CA ALA A 104 0.27 11.69 -1.07
C ALA A 104 0.54 10.60 -0.02
N ASN A 105 1.73 10.54 0.57
CA ASN A 105 2.03 9.57 1.64
C ASN A 105 1.27 9.89 2.94
N ILE A 106 1.04 11.17 3.26
CA ILE A 106 0.14 11.57 4.38
C ILE A 106 -1.28 11.08 4.10
N ILE A 107 -1.78 11.25 2.87
CA ILE A 107 -3.08 10.73 2.45
C ILE A 107 -3.12 9.20 2.54
N CYS A 108 -2.03 8.49 2.18
CA CYS A 108 -1.95 7.03 2.36
C CYS A 108 -2.12 6.63 3.83
N VAL A 109 -1.48 7.32 4.78
CA VAL A 109 -1.65 7.07 6.23
C VAL A 109 -3.11 7.30 6.65
N ALA A 110 -3.72 8.40 6.21
CA ALA A 110 -5.12 8.70 6.50
C ALA A 110 -6.08 7.65 5.90
N LEU A 111 -5.82 7.20 4.66
CA LEU A 111 -6.61 6.15 4.01
C LEU A 111 -6.47 4.78 4.71
N LEU A 112 -5.31 4.43 5.24
CA LEU A 112 -5.11 3.21 6.05
C LEU A 112 -5.93 3.26 7.35
N TRP A 113 -5.99 4.43 7.99
CA TRP A 113 -6.83 4.63 9.17
C TRP A 113 -8.32 4.52 8.82
N LEU A 114 -8.78 5.22 7.77
CA LEU A 114 -10.17 5.17 7.30
C LEU A 114 -10.56 3.77 6.80
N TYR A 115 -9.64 3.05 6.18
CA TYR A 115 -9.82 1.65 5.81
C TYR A 115 -10.15 0.81 7.05
N SER A 116 -9.31 0.90 8.08
CA SER A 116 -9.44 0.09 9.30
C SER A 116 -10.72 0.41 10.11
N THR A 117 -11.19 1.66 10.07
CA THR A 117 -12.39 2.09 10.81
C THR A 117 -13.69 1.84 10.05
N ASN A 118 -13.72 2.16 8.74
CA ASN A 118 -14.96 2.26 7.97
C ASN A 118 -14.97 1.39 6.70
N PHE A 119 -13.97 1.54 5.83
CA PHE A 119 -14.06 1.02 4.46
C PHE A 119 -14.00 -0.50 4.37
N LYS A 120 -13.28 -1.16 5.25
CA LYS A 120 -13.20 -2.62 5.28
C LYS A 120 -14.56 -3.30 5.54
N LYS A 121 -15.51 -2.61 6.17
CA LYS A 121 -16.86 -3.13 6.42
C LYS A 121 -17.78 -3.04 5.21
N SER A 122 -17.33 -2.42 4.14
CA SER A 122 -18.11 -2.14 2.92
C SER A 122 -17.81 -3.17 1.83
N LEU A 123 -18.74 -3.36 0.91
CA LEU A 123 -18.72 -4.38 -0.14
C LEU A 123 -17.41 -4.46 -0.95
N LEU A 124 -16.93 -3.33 -1.46
CA LEU A 124 -15.74 -3.23 -2.33
C LEU A 124 -14.82 -2.07 -1.99
N THR A 125 -15.31 -1.09 -1.26
CA THR A 125 -14.57 0.16 -1.02
C THR A 125 -13.24 -0.12 -0.32
N GLY A 126 -13.23 -1.01 0.66
CA GLY A 126 -12.02 -1.41 1.37
C GLY A 126 -11.00 -2.07 0.43
N ASN A 127 -11.46 -3.03 -0.37
CA ASN A 127 -10.59 -3.77 -1.30
C ASN A 127 -9.97 -2.83 -2.35
N ILE A 128 -10.75 -1.88 -2.88
CA ILE A 128 -10.26 -0.88 -3.82
C ILE A 128 -9.23 0.04 -3.16
N VAL A 129 -9.49 0.53 -1.95
CA VAL A 129 -8.56 1.43 -1.23
C VAL A 129 -7.20 0.73 -0.99
N ILE A 130 -7.20 -0.49 -0.45
CA ILE A 130 -5.94 -1.24 -0.22
C ILE A 130 -5.22 -1.53 -1.53
N SER A 131 -5.95 -1.85 -2.60
CA SER A 131 -5.36 -2.12 -3.90
C SER A 131 -4.73 -0.87 -4.53
N LEU A 132 -5.36 0.31 -4.38
CA LEU A 132 -4.79 1.59 -4.80
C LEU A 132 -3.52 1.93 -4.00
N LEU A 133 -3.53 1.71 -2.68
CA LEU A 133 -2.36 1.91 -1.83
C LEU A 133 -1.21 0.96 -2.22
N THR A 134 -1.52 -0.27 -2.60
CA THR A 134 -0.52 -1.23 -3.09
C THR A 134 0.06 -0.79 -4.44
N ALA A 135 -0.77 -0.34 -5.38
CA ALA A 135 -0.33 0.21 -6.66
C ALA A 135 0.54 1.47 -6.48
N TRP A 136 0.18 2.33 -5.53
CA TRP A 136 0.93 3.53 -5.20
C TRP A 136 2.38 3.24 -4.82
N THR A 137 2.66 2.12 -4.16
CA THR A 137 4.04 1.75 -3.78
C THR A 137 4.99 1.58 -4.97
N ILE A 138 4.47 1.32 -6.17
CA ILE A 138 5.25 1.26 -7.41
C ILE A 138 5.30 2.64 -8.06
N LEU A 139 4.17 3.34 -8.13
CA LEU A 139 4.09 4.65 -8.77
C LEU A 139 4.98 5.69 -8.08
N ILE A 140 5.15 5.62 -6.76
CA ILE A 140 6.01 6.55 -6.02
C ILE A 140 7.46 6.47 -6.49
N ILE A 141 7.94 5.32 -6.98
CA ILE A 141 9.30 5.17 -7.52
C ILE A 141 9.44 6.01 -8.79
N PHE A 142 8.45 5.95 -9.71
CA PHE A 142 8.46 6.78 -10.90
C PHE A 142 8.42 8.27 -10.52
N PHE A 143 7.45 8.68 -9.73
CA PHE A 143 7.25 10.08 -9.36
C PHE A 143 8.36 10.66 -8.48
N SER A 144 9.12 9.84 -7.78
CA SER A 144 10.31 10.30 -7.04
C SER A 144 11.41 10.82 -7.97
N LYS A 145 11.50 10.26 -9.18
CA LYS A 145 12.52 10.57 -10.19
C LYS A 145 12.03 11.59 -11.21
N PHE A 146 10.84 11.41 -11.73
CA PHE A 146 10.24 12.18 -12.83
C PHE A 146 8.95 12.86 -12.40
N ASN A 147 8.52 13.86 -13.17
CA ASN A 147 7.21 14.47 -13.02
C ASN A 147 6.26 13.92 -14.11
N LEU A 148 4.98 14.20 -13.96
CA LEU A 148 4.00 13.79 -14.98
C LEU A 148 4.24 14.43 -16.35
N THR A 149 4.77 15.64 -16.36
CA THR A 149 5.20 16.34 -17.59
C THR A 149 6.27 15.58 -18.36
N ASP A 150 7.18 14.90 -17.64
CA ASP A 150 8.26 14.12 -18.25
C ASP A 150 7.72 12.82 -18.89
N ALA A 151 6.57 12.35 -18.41
CA ALA A 151 5.89 11.18 -18.96
C ALA A 151 5.16 11.45 -20.30
N PHE A 152 4.70 12.69 -20.53
CA PHE A 152 3.88 13.05 -21.69
C PHE A 152 4.55 14.11 -22.60
N GLY A 153 5.66 14.70 -22.18
CA GLY A 153 6.40 15.68 -22.97
C GLY A 153 7.07 15.07 -24.20
N ALA A 154 7.50 15.90 -25.15
CA ALA A 154 8.27 15.50 -26.33
C ALA A 154 9.72 15.07 -25.99
N GLY A 155 9.97 14.68 -24.75
CA GLY A 155 11.26 14.36 -24.18
C GLY A 155 11.77 12.96 -24.49
N ASP A 156 12.63 12.46 -23.60
CA ASP A 156 13.33 11.19 -23.74
C ASP A 156 12.35 10.00 -23.85
N SER A 157 12.53 9.17 -24.86
CA SER A 157 11.73 7.96 -25.10
C SER A 157 11.81 6.98 -23.91
N ASN A 158 12.87 7.02 -23.10
CA ASN A 158 13.03 6.18 -21.91
C ASN A 158 12.08 6.62 -20.78
N ASN A 159 11.79 7.92 -20.63
CA ASN A 159 10.82 8.39 -19.64
C ASN A 159 9.41 7.85 -19.94
N HIS A 160 9.01 7.84 -21.22
CA HIS A 160 7.74 7.25 -21.66
C HIS A 160 7.70 5.73 -21.42
N LYS A 161 8.77 5.01 -21.73
CA LYS A 161 8.86 3.57 -21.48
C LYS A 161 8.77 3.27 -19.99
N PHE A 162 9.51 4.01 -19.16
CA PHE A 162 9.52 3.83 -17.72
C PHE A 162 8.15 4.13 -17.09
N PHE A 163 7.48 5.20 -17.54
CA PHE A 163 6.11 5.51 -17.11
C PHE A 163 5.11 4.40 -17.48
N ARG A 164 5.13 3.94 -18.74
CA ARG A 164 4.26 2.84 -19.19
C ARG A 164 4.47 1.56 -18.37
N LEU A 165 5.72 1.23 -18.08
CA LEU A 165 6.04 0.08 -17.23
C LEU A 165 5.58 0.33 -15.78
N ALA A 166 5.75 1.54 -15.24
CA ALA A 166 5.25 1.87 -13.90
C ALA A 166 3.73 1.68 -13.80
N ILE A 167 2.97 2.18 -14.78
CA ILE A 167 1.51 1.99 -14.84
C ILE A 167 1.14 0.52 -15.00
N LEU A 168 1.83 -0.23 -15.86
CA LEU A 168 1.58 -1.66 -16.08
C LEU A 168 1.79 -2.46 -14.78
N TYR A 169 2.92 -2.28 -14.10
CA TYR A 169 3.22 -2.99 -12.84
C TYR A 169 2.31 -2.53 -11.70
N ALA A 170 1.96 -1.25 -11.64
CA ALA A 170 0.98 -0.75 -10.68
C ALA A 170 -0.42 -1.35 -10.94
N GLY A 171 -0.81 -1.51 -12.20
CA GLY A 171 -2.05 -2.19 -12.59
C GLY A 171 -2.07 -3.65 -12.16
N PHE A 172 -0.98 -4.40 -12.38
CA PHE A 172 -0.87 -5.77 -11.87
C PHE A 172 -0.93 -5.83 -10.34
N ALA A 173 -0.22 -4.93 -9.65
CA ALA A 173 -0.25 -4.86 -8.20
C ALA A 173 -1.67 -4.57 -7.67
N PHE A 174 -2.40 -3.68 -8.35
CA PHE A 174 -3.79 -3.37 -8.05
C PHE A 174 -4.69 -4.60 -8.18
N ILE A 175 -4.65 -5.29 -9.33
CA ILE A 175 -5.50 -6.46 -9.60
C ILE A 175 -5.17 -7.60 -8.62
N ILE A 176 -3.89 -7.92 -8.42
CA ILE A 176 -3.48 -8.98 -7.49
C ILE A 176 -3.91 -8.66 -6.07
N SER A 177 -3.82 -7.37 -5.66
CA SER A 177 -4.29 -6.94 -4.35
C SER A 177 -5.81 -7.06 -4.20
N LEU A 178 -6.59 -6.72 -5.24
CA LEU A 178 -8.05 -6.92 -5.25
C LEU A 178 -8.43 -8.38 -5.05
N ILE A 179 -7.77 -9.27 -5.79
CA ILE A 179 -7.99 -10.72 -5.68
C ILE A 179 -7.64 -11.21 -4.27
N ARG A 180 -6.48 -10.77 -3.75
CA ARG A 180 -6.02 -11.13 -2.40
C ARG A 180 -7.01 -10.69 -1.32
N GLU A 181 -7.52 -9.45 -1.38
CA GLU A 181 -8.50 -8.95 -0.40
C GLU A 181 -9.83 -9.71 -0.49
N ALA A 182 -10.31 -10.03 -1.71
CA ALA A 182 -11.52 -10.84 -1.87
C ALA A 182 -11.37 -12.27 -1.29
N ILE A 183 -10.18 -12.89 -1.44
CA ILE A 183 -9.87 -14.18 -0.80
C ILE A 183 -9.83 -14.04 0.72
N LYS A 184 -9.23 -12.96 1.24
CA LYS A 184 -9.20 -12.67 2.68
C LYS A 184 -10.61 -12.51 3.25
N ASP A 185 -11.48 -11.77 2.56
CA ASP A 185 -12.89 -11.60 2.96
C ASP A 185 -13.62 -12.95 3.06
N MET A 186 -13.34 -13.91 2.15
CA MET A 186 -13.90 -15.26 2.24
C MET A 186 -13.38 -16.04 3.45
N GLN A 187 -12.12 -15.84 3.83
CA GLN A 187 -11.53 -16.49 5.02
C GLN A 187 -12.08 -15.92 6.32
N ASP A 188 -12.37 -14.62 6.34
CA ASP A 188 -12.76 -13.89 7.54
C ASP A 188 -14.29 -13.76 7.68
N MET A 189 -15.09 -14.39 6.79
CA MET A 189 -16.54 -14.26 6.67
C MET A 189 -17.31 -14.51 7.98
N ALA A 190 -16.87 -15.44 8.83
CA ALA A 190 -17.56 -15.79 10.06
C ALA A 190 -17.57 -14.63 11.08
N GLY A 191 -16.43 -14.02 11.32
CA GLY A 191 -16.29 -12.86 12.19
C GLY A 191 -16.92 -11.62 11.57
N ASP A 192 -16.70 -11.39 10.28
CA ASP A 192 -17.25 -10.26 9.56
C ASP A 192 -18.79 -10.25 9.62
N ALA A 193 -19.44 -11.39 9.39
CA ALA A 193 -20.91 -11.51 9.48
C ALA A 193 -21.41 -11.23 10.91
N LYS A 194 -20.70 -11.74 11.94
CA LYS A 194 -21.06 -11.53 13.35
C LYS A 194 -21.01 -10.06 13.75
N TYR A 195 -20.09 -9.29 13.20
CA TYR A 195 -19.91 -7.86 13.49
C TYR A 195 -20.53 -6.91 12.45
N GLY A 196 -21.41 -7.45 11.57
CA GLY A 196 -22.23 -6.67 10.66
C GLY A 196 -21.48 -6.06 9.48
N CYS A 197 -20.32 -6.62 9.12
CA CYS A 197 -19.60 -6.24 7.90
C CYS A 197 -20.39 -6.71 6.66
N ARG A 198 -20.32 -5.93 5.59
CA ARG A 198 -21.00 -6.21 4.32
C ARG A 198 -19.96 -6.46 3.22
N THR A 199 -19.04 -7.42 3.48
CA THR A 199 -18.00 -7.80 2.53
C THR A 199 -18.60 -8.59 1.36
N MET A 200 -17.83 -8.71 0.26
CA MET A 200 -18.31 -9.35 -0.98
C MET A 200 -18.88 -10.76 -0.76
N PRO A 201 -18.21 -11.69 -0.03
CA PRO A 201 -18.77 -13.03 0.18
C PRO A 201 -20.05 -13.05 1.02
N ILE A 202 -20.27 -12.05 1.87
CA ILE A 202 -21.49 -11.92 2.69
C ILE A 202 -22.66 -11.42 1.84
N VAL A 203 -22.42 -10.44 0.94
CA VAL A 203 -23.49 -9.79 0.15
C VAL A 203 -23.80 -10.55 -1.14
N TRP A 204 -22.77 -10.97 -1.87
CA TRP A 204 -22.93 -11.68 -3.16
C TRP A 204 -22.89 -13.20 -3.03
N GLY A 205 -22.43 -13.71 -1.89
CA GLY A 205 -22.20 -15.13 -1.67
C GLY A 205 -20.82 -15.61 -2.14
N VAL A 206 -20.40 -16.73 -1.57
CA VAL A 206 -19.07 -17.31 -1.81
C VAL A 206 -18.86 -17.69 -3.29
N ASN A 207 -19.90 -18.20 -3.97
CA ASN A 207 -19.77 -18.63 -5.37
C ASN A 207 -19.54 -17.44 -6.31
N ALA A 208 -20.25 -16.32 -6.12
CA ALA A 208 -20.04 -15.11 -6.91
C ALA A 208 -18.64 -14.51 -6.62
N THR A 209 -18.19 -14.54 -5.37
CA THR A 209 -16.82 -14.10 -5.01
C THR A 209 -15.75 -14.98 -5.66
N LYS A 210 -15.95 -16.30 -5.73
CA LYS A 210 -15.02 -17.20 -6.45
C LYS A 210 -14.94 -16.88 -7.95
N VAL A 211 -16.08 -16.57 -8.59
CA VAL A 211 -16.10 -16.16 -10.00
C VAL A 211 -15.37 -14.82 -10.21
N TYR A 212 -15.48 -13.89 -9.27
CA TYR A 212 -14.76 -12.63 -9.32
C TYR A 212 -13.22 -12.81 -9.21
N VAL A 213 -12.78 -13.82 -8.48
CA VAL A 213 -11.34 -14.11 -8.23
C VAL A 213 -10.72 -14.95 -9.37
N ALA A 214 -11.51 -15.71 -10.11
CA ALA A 214 -11.07 -16.61 -11.19
C ALA A 214 -10.75 -15.84 -12.48
#